data_4c92c75918808278bee3829be35511a0
#
_entry.id   4c92c75918808278bee3829be35511a0
#
_cell.length_a   1.000
_cell.length_b   1.000
_cell.length_c   1.000
_cell.angle_alpha   90.00
_cell.angle_beta   90.00
_cell.angle_gamma   90.00
#
_symmetry.space_group_name_H-M   'P 1'
#
loop_
_entity.id
_entity.type
_entity.pdbx_description
1 polymer ?
#
loop_
_entity_poly.entity_id
_entity_poly.type
_entity_poly.pdbx_seq_one_letter_code
_entity_poly.pdbx_strand_id
1 'polypeptide(L)'
;MGFTEAVKTCYVNSFTCKGRATRSEFWYFYLFGLISIILINSSIAMACVLIESNSHLIFIGPSYNFFVVMAAIFAIIYLTTIPASFCVGVRRLHDIGKSGYYWLIAFIPFGIIFLFCCYSFPSDDDNEYGQNPFSKQENRLPIYSSTQSKNFSSIPNNQVFPPSIPISYFVVANNEQIGPLYLQGIKKMLQDGKINRQTLIWKQGMSDWDMINNIQEFNY
;
A
#
# COMPACT_ATOMS: atom_id res chain seq x y z
N MET A 1 3.71 2.99 0.70
CA MET A 1 5.03 2.54 0.21
C MET A 1 5.42 3.43 -0.97
N GLY A 2 6.64 4.01 -0.95
CA GLY A 2 7.16 4.83 -2.06
C GLY A 2 7.80 3.98 -3.17
N PHE A 3 8.09 4.61 -4.32
CA PHE A 3 8.67 3.91 -5.48
C PHE A 3 10.01 3.23 -5.16
N THR A 4 10.95 3.97 -4.57
CA THR A 4 12.29 3.44 -4.23
C THR A 4 12.22 2.33 -3.18
N GLU A 5 11.32 2.45 -2.21
CA GLU A 5 11.09 1.44 -1.20
C GLU A 5 10.51 0.15 -1.80
N ALA A 6 9.56 0.27 -2.73
CA ALA A 6 8.97 -0.85 -3.44
C ALA A 6 10.02 -1.63 -4.24
N VAL A 7 10.84 -0.91 -5.03
CA VAL A 7 11.93 -1.53 -5.81
C VAL A 7 12.92 -2.25 -4.90
N LYS A 8 13.36 -1.60 -3.80
CA LYS A 8 14.26 -2.22 -2.82
C LYS A 8 13.66 -3.48 -2.21
N THR A 9 12.40 -3.42 -1.78
CA THR A 9 11.70 -4.57 -1.15
C THR A 9 11.58 -5.73 -2.13
N CYS A 10 11.26 -5.47 -3.41
CA CYS A 10 11.18 -6.51 -4.43
C CYS A 10 12.55 -7.17 -4.70
N TYR A 11 13.64 -6.39 -4.74
CA TYR A 11 14.98 -6.95 -4.91
C TYR A 11 15.44 -7.78 -3.70
N VAL A 12 15.18 -7.31 -2.48
CA VAL A 12 15.48 -8.07 -1.26
C VAL A 12 14.74 -9.42 -1.25
N ASN A 13 13.52 -9.44 -1.77
CA ASN A 13 12.67 -10.63 -1.81
C ASN A 13 12.66 -11.33 -3.18
N SER A 14 13.68 -11.12 -4.03
CA SER A 14 13.72 -11.64 -5.41
C SER A 14 13.59 -13.17 -5.52
N PHE A 15 13.98 -13.91 -4.50
CA PHE A 15 13.92 -15.37 -4.45
C PHE A 15 12.94 -15.88 -3.37
N THR A 16 12.18 -14.98 -2.75
CA THR A 16 11.22 -15.33 -1.70
C THR A 16 9.80 -15.10 -2.19
N CYS A 17 9.15 -16.16 -2.66
CA CYS A 17 7.77 -16.10 -3.11
C CYS A 17 6.75 -16.30 -1.98
N LYS A 18 7.21 -16.38 -0.71
CA LYS A 18 6.35 -16.50 0.49
C LYS A 18 5.85 -15.13 0.95
N GLY A 19 4.69 -15.11 1.61
CA GLY A 19 4.08 -13.89 2.12
C GLY A 19 3.20 -13.18 1.11
N ARG A 20 2.90 -11.89 1.35
CA ARG A 20 1.96 -11.07 0.59
C ARG A 20 2.65 -9.81 0.07
N ALA A 21 2.19 -9.30 -1.07
CA ALA A 21 2.67 -8.05 -1.65
C ALA A 21 1.51 -7.10 -1.92
N THR A 22 1.67 -5.83 -1.56
CA THR A 22 0.66 -4.79 -1.79
C THR A 22 0.56 -4.41 -3.27
N ARG A 23 -0.57 -3.79 -3.67
CA ARG A 23 -0.73 -3.23 -5.02
C ARG A 23 0.38 -2.25 -5.39
N SER A 24 0.73 -1.34 -4.47
CA SER A 24 1.77 -0.34 -4.71
C SER A 24 3.15 -0.97 -4.92
N GLU A 25 3.49 -2.02 -4.16
CA GLU A 25 4.73 -2.77 -4.33
C GLU A 25 4.82 -3.38 -5.73
N PHE A 26 3.76 -4.08 -6.17
CA PHE A 26 3.70 -4.71 -7.48
C PHE A 26 3.78 -3.69 -8.61
N TRP A 27 2.91 -2.65 -8.61
CA TRP A 27 2.82 -1.71 -9.71
C TRP A 27 4.05 -0.82 -9.84
N TYR A 28 4.67 -0.38 -8.75
CA TYR A 28 5.92 0.37 -8.80
C TYR A 28 7.08 -0.46 -9.33
N PHE A 29 7.15 -1.75 -8.95
CA PHE A 29 8.18 -2.63 -9.48
C PHE A 29 7.96 -2.93 -10.96
N TYR A 30 6.73 -3.13 -11.38
CA TYR A 30 6.38 -3.29 -12.80
C TYR A 30 6.74 -2.05 -13.62
N LEU A 31 6.44 -0.85 -13.09
CA LEU A 31 6.84 0.42 -13.71
C LEU A 31 8.37 0.53 -13.86
N PHE A 32 9.12 0.10 -12.85
CA PHE A 32 10.59 0.06 -12.92
C PHE A 32 11.09 -0.83 -14.06
N GLY A 33 10.49 -2.01 -14.24
CA GLY A 33 10.78 -2.91 -15.37
C GLY A 33 10.46 -2.27 -16.73
N LEU A 34 9.31 -1.59 -16.87
CA LEU A 34 8.94 -0.87 -18.10
C LEU A 34 9.93 0.25 -18.43
N ILE A 35 10.33 1.04 -17.44
CA ILE A 35 11.34 2.10 -17.63
C ILE A 35 12.65 1.49 -18.14
N SER A 36 13.08 0.37 -17.56
CA SER A 36 14.30 -0.32 -17.99
C SER A 36 14.23 -0.77 -19.44
N ILE A 37 13.10 -1.35 -19.89
CA ILE A 37 12.88 -1.75 -21.28
C ILE A 37 12.93 -0.54 -22.21
N ILE A 38 12.27 0.56 -21.87
CA ILE A 38 12.27 1.79 -22.66
C ILE A 38 13.69 2.32 -22.85
N LEU A 39 14.49 2.34 -21.76
CA LEU A 39 15.88 2.80 -21.81
C LEU A 39 16.77 1.89 -22.67
N ILE A 40 16.57 0.56 -22.61
CA ILE A 40 17.27 -0.39 -23.49
C ILE A 40 16.95 -0.07 -24.96
N ASN A 41 15.65 -0.01 -25.31
CA ASN A 41 15.25 0.21 -26.70
C ASN A 41 15.71 1.57 -27.22
N SER A 42 15.63 2.62 -26.39
CA SER A 42 16.12 3.97 -26.74
C SER A 42 17.63 3.97 -27.00
N SER A 43 18.41 3.28 -26.17
CA SER A 43 19.86 3.17 -26.36
C SER A 43 20.24 2.40 -27.61
N ILE A 44 19.54 1.30 -27.91
CA ILE A 44 19.74 0.52 -29.14
C ILE A 44 19.36 1.34 -30.38
N ALA A 45 18.20 2.01 -30.36
CA ALA A 45 17.74 2.85 -31.47
C ALA A 45 18.77 3.97 -31.77
N MET A 46 19.29 4.63 -30.76
CA MET A 46 20.32 5.67 -30.93
C MET A 46 21.62 5.08 -31.51
N ALA A 47 22.06 3.89 -31.05
CA ALA A 47 23.19 3.20 -31.63
C ALA A 47 22.99 2.87 -33.12
N CYS A 48 21.78 2.39 -33.50
CA CYS A 48 21.44 2.10 -34.90
C CYS A 48 21.49 3.37 -35.77
N VAL A 49 20.90 4.48 -35.31
CA VAL A 49 20.96 5.78 -36.00
C VAL A 49 22.40 6.23 -36.25
N LEU A 50 23.29 6.07 -35.26
CA LEU A 50 24.69 6.41 -35.40
C LEU A 50 25.45 5.52 -36.39
N ILE A 51 25.10 4.25 -36.51
CA ILE A 51 25.65 3.36 -37.54
C ILE A 51 25.21 3.85 -38.94
N GLU A 52 23.93 4.11 -39.11
CA GLU A 52 23.37 4.51 -40.41
C GLU A 52 23.93 5.86 -40.88
N SER A 53 24.06 6.82 -39.98
CA SER A 53 24.63 8.14 -40.29
C SER A 53 26.13 8.10 -40.61
N ASN A 54 26.89 7.12 -40.09
CA ASN A 54 28.32 6.98 -40.30
C ASN A 54 28.67 5.84 -41.30
N SER A 55 27.75 5.36 -42.08
CA SER A 55 27.94 4.24 -43.03
C SER A 55 29.07 4.44 -44.05
N HIS A 56 29.56 5.67 -44.23
CA HIS A 56 30.68 6.02 -45.10
C HIS A 56 32.02 6.10 -44.39
N LEU A 57 32.08 5.99 -43.10
CA LEU A 57 33.31 6.05 -42.29
C LEU A 57 33.56 4.71 -41.61
N ILE A 58 34.69 4.09 -41.86
CA ILE A 58 35.13 2.79 -41.30
C ILE A 58 35.32 2.85 -39.76
N PHE A 59 35.21 4.00 -39.17
CA PHE A 59 35.44 4.24 -37.75
C PHE A 59 34.15 4.40 -36.98
N ILE A 60 33.71 3.35 -36.24
CA ILE A 60 32.61 3.42 -35.28
C ILE A 60 33.09 4.31 -34.12
N GLY A 61 32.55 5.54 -34.06
CA GLY A 61 32.99 6.55 -33.09
C GLY A 61 32.68 6.20 -31.64
N PRO A 62 33.30 6.88 -30.67
CA PRO A 62 33.13 6.64 -29.24
C PRO A 62 31.68 6.82 -28.78
N SER A 63 30.89 7.62 -29.48
CA SER A 63 29.45 7.81 -29.21
C SER A 63 28.63 6.53 -29.38
N TYR A 64 28.90 5.74 -30.40
CA TYR A 64 28.24 4.43 -30.62
C TYR A 64 28.53 3.49 -29.46
N ASN A 65 29.81 3.34 -29.10
CA ASN A 65 30.22 2.47 -28.00
C ASN A 65 29.55 2.88 -26.67
N PHE A 66 29.39 4.18 -26.44
CA PHE A 66 28.68 4.68 -25.25
C PHE A 66 27.23 4.14 -25.21
N PHE A 67 26.44 4.23 -26.29
CA PHE A 67 25.06 3.76 -26.30
C PHE A 67 24.97 2.23 -26.21
N VAL A 68 25.91 1.50 -26.81
CA VAL A 68 25.97 0.02 -26.70
C VAL A 68 26.25 -0.38 -25.23
N VAL A 69 27.19 0.27 -24.57
CA VAL A 69 27.50 0.02 -23.17
C VAL A 69 26.31 0.36 -22.28
N MET A 70 25.64 1.49 -22.52
CA MET A 70 24.43 1.84 -21.77
C MET A 70 23.31 0.82 -21.96
N ALA A 71 23.10 0.34 -23.21
CA ALA A 71 22.12 -0.71 -23.48
C ALA A 71 22.46 -2.01 -22.73
N ALA A 72 23.73 -2.39 -22.68
CA ALA A 72 24.19 -3.57 -21.94
C ALA A 72 23.96 -3.42 -20.43
N ILE A 73 24.25 -2.24 -19.85
CA ILE A 73 24.01 -1.96 -18.42
C ILE A 73 22.50 -2.08 -18.10
N PHE A 74 21.63 -1.43 -18.90
CA PHE A 74 20.19 -1.52 -18.68
C PHE A 74 19.67 -2.95 -18.91
N ALA A 75 20.22 -3.69 -19.86
CA ALA A 75 19.87 -5.10 -20.08
C ALA A 75 20.22 -5.97 -18.86
N ILE A 76 21.38 -5.76 -18.24
CA ILE A 76 21.77 -6.46 -17.01
C ILE A 76 20.80 -6.11 -15.88
N ILE A 77 20.50 -4.82 -15.69
CA ILE A 77 19.52 -4.38 -14.69
C ILE A 77 18.16 -5.06 -14.94
N TYR A 78 17.67 -5.06 -16.18
CA TYR A 78 16.41 -5.69 -16.53
C TYR A 78 16.42 -7.21 -16.27
N LEU A 79 17.51 -7.90 -16.61
CA LEU A 79 17.64 -9.34 -16.38
C LEU A 79 17.52 -9.68 -14.89
N THR A 80 18.05 -8.84 -13.99
CA THR A 80 17.92 -9.03 -12.55
C THR A 80 16.48 -8.79 -12.04
N THR A 81 15.64 -8.09 -12.81
CA THR A 81 14.22 -7.90 -12.44
C THR A 81 13.36 -9.13 -12.66
N ILE A 82 13.78 -10.10 -13.49
CA ILE A 82 12.96 -11.26 -13.87
C ILE A 82 12.58 -12.11 -12.64
N PRO A 83 13.54 -12.60 -11.80
CA PRO A 83 13.17 -13.39 -10.62
C PRO A 83 12.35 -12.59 -9.61
N ALA A 84 12.65 -11.30 -9.44
CA ALA A 84 11.91 -10.43 -8.55
C ALA A 84 10.46 -10.20 -9.03
N SER A 85 10.25 -10.02 -10.35
CA SER A 85 8.93 -9.88 -10.97
C SER A 85 8.08 -11.13 -10.78
N PHE A 86 8.67 -12.29 -10.94
CA PHE A 86 7.99 -13.56 -10.68
C PHE A 86 7.53 -13.64 -9.21
N CYS A 87 8.44 -13.44 -8.26
CA CYS A 87 8.13 -13.57 -6.83
C CYS A 87 7.15 -12.50 -6.35
N VAL A 88 7.24 -11.23 -6.82
CA VAL A 88 6.24 -10.22 -6.45
C VAL A 88 4.87 -10.54 -7.05
N GLY A 89 4.80 -11.10 -8.25
CA GLY A 89 3.55 -11.57 -8.88
C GLY A 89 2.90 -12.68 -8.06
N VAL A 90 3.66 -13.70 -7.65
CA VAL A 90 3.18 -14.78 -6.78
C VAL A 90 2.70 -14.23 -5.43
N ARG A 91 3.49 -13.37 -4.76
CA ARG A 91 3.09 -12.75 -3.49
C ARG A 91 1.85 -11.88 -3.63
N ARG A 92 1.63 -11.30 -4.81
CA ARG A 92 0.42 -10.53 -5.09
C ARG A 92 -0.81 -11.42 -5.27
N LEU A 93 -0.66 -12.63 -5.88
CA LEU A 93 -1.73 -13.63 -5.91
C LEU A 93 -2.08 -14.12 -4.50
N HIS A 94 -1.09 -14.35 -3.66
CA HIS A 94 -1.30 -14.69 -2.25
C HIS A 94 -2.07 -13.60 -1.49
N ASP A 95 -1.85 -12.34 -1.84
CA ASP A 95 -2.52 -11.20 -1.19
C ASP A 95 -4.03 -11.14 -1.47
N ILE A 96 -4.49 -11.71 -2.58
CA ILE A 96 -5.92 -11.88 -2.93
C ILE A 96 -6.44 -13.31 -2.66
N GLY A 97 -5.79 -14.05 -1.76
CA GLY A 97 -6.20 -15.41 -1.39
C GLY A 97 -6.06 -16.45 -2.51
N LYS A 98 -5.25 -16.20 -3.54
CA LYS A 98 -5.04 -17.12 -4.65
C LYS A 98 -3.69 -17.83 -4.54
N SER A 99 -3.66 -19.11 -4.92
CA SER A 99 -2.41 -19.87 -5.00
C SER A 99 -1.45 -19.27 -6.04
N GLY A 100 -0.15 -19.33 -5.79
CA GLY A 100 0.89 -18.92 -6.74
C GLY A 100 0.83 -19.66 -8.08
N TYR A 101 0.22 -20.86 -8.14
CA TYR A 101 0.02 -21.62 -9.38
C TYR A 101 -0.87 -20.88 -10.41
N TYR A 102 -1.68 -19.92 -9.99
CA TYR A 102 -2.43 -19.06 -10.91
C TYR A 102 -1.50 -18.28 -11.87
N TRP A 103 -0.23 -18.10 -11.52
CA TRP A 103 0.75 -17.51 -12.42
C TRP A 103 0.89 -18.29 -13.74
N LEU A 104 0.67 -19.63 -13.75
CA LEU A 104 0.71 -20.46 -14.96
C LEU A 104 -0.35 -20.08 -15.98
N ILE A 105 -1.39 -19.35 -15.60
CA ILE A 105 -2.39 -18.80 -16.50
C ILE A 105 -1.74 -17.84 -17.54
N ALA A 106 -0.57 -17.27 -17.24
CA ALA A 106 0.17 -16.45 -18.18
C ALA A 106 0.50 -17.16 -19.50
N PHE A 107 0.58 -18.49 -19.51
CA PHE A 107 0.85 -19.30 -20.72
C PHE A 107 -0.39 -19.58 -21.56
N ILE A 108 -1.58 -19.23 -21.09
CA ILE A 108 -2.84 -19.39 -21.83
C ILE A 108 -3.10 -18.10 -22.62
N PRO A 109 -3.62 -18.16 -23.85
CA PRO A 109 -4.03 -16.96 -24.58
C PRO A 109 -4.96 -16.09 -23.73
N PHE A 110 -4.69 -14.79 -23.70
CA PHE A 110 -5.37 -13.79 -22.85
C PHE A 110 -5.18 -13.96 -21.34
N GLY A 111 -4.47 -14.99 -20.86
CA GLY A 111 -4.22 -15.24 -19.45
C GLY A 111 -3.46 -14.12 -18.77
N ILE A 112 -2.58 -13.43 -19.47
CA ILE A 112 -1.87 -12.25 -18.97
C ILE A 112 -2.86 -11.14 -18.60
N ILE A 113 -3.89 -10.89 -19.42
CA ILE A 113 -4.91 -9.87 -19.14
C ILE A 113 -5.66 -10.22 -17.86
N PHE A 114 -6.04 -11.50 -17.70
CA PHE A 114 -6.68 -12.00 -16.49
C PHE A 114 -5.80 -11.78 -15.25
N LEU A 115 -4.50 -12.07 -15.33
CA LEU A 115 -3.56 -11.83 -14.24
C LEU A 115 -3.45 -10.34 -13.88
N PHE A 116 -3.39 -9.45 -14.88
CA PHE A 116 -3.40 -8.00 -14.61
C PHE A 116 -4.67 -7.54 -13.89
N CYS A 117 -5.83 -8.09 -14.26
CA CYS A 117 -7.06 -7.87 -13.50
C CYS A 117 -6.91 -8.36 -12.05
N CYS A 118 -6.41 -9.58 -11.83
CA CYS A 118 -6.18 -10.12 -10.49
C CYS A 118 -5.24 -9.24 -9.67
N TYR A 119 -4.15 -8.74 -10.25
CA TYR A 119 -3.21 -7.86 -9.57
C TYR A 119 -3.81 -6.50 -9.19
N SER A 120 -4.91 -6.10 -9.78
CA SER A 120 -5.63 -4.85 -9.48
C SER A 120 -6.67 -5.00 -8.36
N PHE A 121 -7.07 -6.23 -7.97
CA PHE A 121 -8.03 -6.44 -6.88
C PHE A 121 -7.51 -5.91 -5.53
N PRO A 122 -8.38 -5.53 -4.59
CA PRO A 122 -7.98 -5.15 -3.23
C PRO A 122 -7.31 -6.33 -2.51
N SER A 123 -6.50 -6.02 -1.49
CA SER A 123 -5.96 -7.03 -0.59
C SER A 123 -7.08 -7.65 0.22
N ASP A 124 -7.07 -8.97 0.35
CA ASP A 124 -7.98 -9.71 1.22
C ASP A 124 -7.63 -9.49 2.70
N ASP A 125 -8.56 -9.84 3.57
CA ASP A 125 -8.34 -9.93 5.01
C ASP A 125 -7.20 -10.93 5.32
N ASP A 126 -6.97 -11.25 6.58
CA ASP A 126 -5.99 -12.25 6.98
C ASP A 126 -6.29 -13.58 6.30
N ASN A 127 -5.28 -14.18 5.67
CA ASN A 127 -5.41 -15.44 4.93
C ASN A 127 -4.27 -16.42 5.24
N GLU A 128 -4.28 -17.60 4.65
CA GLU A 128 -3.26 -18.63 4.84
C GLU A 128 -1.81 -18.19 4.52
N TYR A 129 -1.64 -17.12 3.72
CA TYR A 129 -0.33 -16.56 3.34
C TYR A 129 0.17 -15.48 4.29
N GLY A 130 -0.67 -15.04 5.25
CA GLY A 130 -0.30 -14.07 6.29
C GLY A 130 -1.34 -12.99 6.55
N GLN A 131 -0.99 -12.12 7.49
CA GLN A 131 -1.83 -10.99 7.88
C GLN A 131 -1.95 -9.97 6.74
N ASN A 132 -3.07 -9.26 6.71
CA ASN A 132 -3.29 -8.16 5.77
C ASN A 132 -2.17 -7.10 5.93
N PRO A 133 -1.45 -6.73 4.86
CA PRO A 133 -0.37 -5.75 4.93
C PRO A 133 -0.80 -4.38 5.47
N PHE A 134 -2.09 -4.06 5.40
CA PHE A 134 -2.66 -2.80 5.89
C PHE A 134 -3.09 -2.86 7.36
N SER A 135 -3.34 -4.03 7.94
CA SER A 135 -3.71 -4.18 9.36
C SER A 135 -2.63 -3.65 10.32
N LYS A 136 -1.34 -3.75 9.94
CA LYS A 136 -0.23 -3.18 10.73
C LYS A 136 -0.24 -1.65 10.76
N GLN A 137 -0.90 -0.99 9.84
CA GLN A 137 -0.96 0.47 9.77
C GLN A 137 -2.08 0.99 10.69
N GLU A 138 -3.16 0.25 10.82
CA GLU A 138 -4.25 0.52 11.74
C GLU A 138 -3.80 0.39 13.21
N ASN A 139 -2.90 -0.54 13.50
CA ASN A 139 -2.27 -0.73 14.81
C ASN A 139 -1.16 0.29 15.14
N ARG A 140 -0.77 1.19 14.22
CA ARG A 140 0.17 2.29 14.48
C ARG A 140 -0.48 3.61 14.92
N LEU A 141 -1.80 3.69 14.88
CA LEU A 141 -2.53 4.67 15.67
C LEU A 141 -2.27 4.30 17.14
N PRO A 142 -1.98 5.25 18.04
CA PRO A 142 -1.59 4.92 19.39
C PRO A 142 -2.66 4.03 20.01
N ILE A 143 -2.33 2.75 20.13
CA ILE A 143 -3.14 1.81 20.91
C ILE A 143 -3.10 2.36 22.31
N TYR A 144 -4.19 2.94 22.72
CA TYR A 144 -4.49 3.06 24.14
C TYR A 144 -4.54 1.60 24.64
N SER A 145 -3.43 1.19 25.26
CA SER A 145 -3.25 -0.14 25.78
C SER A 145 -4.43 -0.48 26.69
N SER A 146 -5.29 -1.33 26.18
CA SER A 146 -6.27 -2.05 26.99
C SER A 146 -5.50 -3.06 27.85
N THR A 147 -4.81 -2.55 28.88
CA THR A 147 -4.34 -3.35 30.00
C THR A 147 -5.54 -3.67 30.86
N GLN A 148 -6.43 -4.51 30.35
CA GLN A 148 -7.40 -5.28 31.15
C GLN A 148 -8.09 -6.32 30.27
N SER A 149 -7.37 -7.42 29.95
CA SER A 149 -8.03 -8.69 29.64
C SER A 149 -7.36 -9.84 30.42
N LYS A 150 -7.33 -9.69 31.74
CA LYS A 150 -7.24 -10.85 32.64
C LYS A 150 -8.55 -10.90 33.38
N ASN A 151 -9.39 -11.83 32.98
CA ASN A 151 -10.60 -12.39 33.59
C ASN A 151 -11.83 -12.32 32.66
N PHE A 152 -11.74 -13.02 31.50
CA PHE A 152 -12.94 -13.38 30.74
C PHE A 152 -13.03 -14.90 30.61
N SER A 153 -13.07 -15.57 31.74
CA SER A 153 -13.48 -16.97 31.85
C SER A 153 -14.74 -17.00 32.72
N SER A 154 -15.85 -17.23 32.04
CA SER A 154 -17.19 -17.54 32.56
C SER A 154 -18.26 -16.46 32.31
N ILE A 155 -18.73 -16.37 31.05
CA ILE A 155 -20.12 -15.90 30.79
C ILE A 155 -20.79 -16.97 29.91
N PRO A 156 -21.94 -17.53 30.32
CA PRO A 156 -22.68 -18.50 29.54
C PRO A 156 -23.34 -17.84 28.32
N ASN A 157 -23.25 -18.53 27.24
CA ASN A 157 -23.87 -18.42 25.93
C ASN A 157 -25.18 -17.60 25.85
N ASN A 158 -25.29 -16.83 24.74
CA ASN A 158 -26.47 -16.26 24.09
C ASN A 158 -26.77 -14.77 24.30
N GLN A 159 -25.80 -13.89 23.91
CA GLN A 159 -26.16 -12.61 23.26
C GLN A 159 -24.97 -12.11 22.45
N VAL A 160 -24.96 -12.40 21.14
CA VAL A 160 -24.08 -11.77 20.16
C VAL A 160 -24.59 -10.34 19.95
N PHE A 161 -24.06 -9.39 20.72
CA PHE A 161 -24.24 -7.99 20.36
C PHE A 161 -23.39 -7.67 19.12
N PRO A 162 -23.95 -7.01 18.09
CA PRO A 162 -23.13 -6.51 17.00
C PRO A 162 -22.01 -5.60 17.56
N PRO A 163 -20.79 -5.62 16.99
CA PRO A 163 -19.72 -4.73 17.46
C PRO A 163 -20.23 -3.30 17.42
N SER A 164 -20.24 -2.62 18.56
CA SER A 164 -20.60 -1.22 18.64
C SER A 164 -19.61 -0.42 17.81
N ILE A 165 -20.05 0.11 16.68
CA ILE A 165 -19.24 1.07 15.90
C ILE A 165 -18.89 2.21 16.85
N PRO A 166 -17.62 2.49 17.12
CA PRO A 166 -17.27 3.56 18.06
C PRO A 166 -17.77 4.88 17.48
N ILE A 167 -18.64 5.55 18.24
CA ILE A 167 -19.18 6.85 17.85
C ILE A 167 -18.01 7.83 17.74
N SER A 168 -17.85 8.39 16.55
CA SER A 168 -16.83 9.43 16.29
C SER A 168 -17.46 10.81 16.43
N TYR A 169 -16.71 11.71 17.06
CA TYR A 169 -17.09 13.10 17.32
C TYR A 169 -16.17 14.04 16.55
N PHE A 170 -16.71 15.19 16.18
CA PHE A 170 -15.98 16.31 15.62
C PHE A 170 -16.20 17.53 16.52
N VAL A 171 -15.17 18.31 16.78
CA VAL A 171 -15.26 19.54 17.60
C VAL A 171 -14.71 20.72 16.80
N VAL A 172 -15.21 21.93 17.07
CA VAL A 172 -14.68 23.17 16.48
C VAL A 172 -13.86 23.88 17.55
N ALA A 173 -12.55 23.90 17.41
CA ALA A 173 -11.65 24.63 18.31
C ALA A 173 -10.76 25.57 17.46
N ASN A 174 -10.57 26.81 17.93
CA ASN A 174 -9.77 27.85 17.23
C ASN A 174 -10.19 28.09 15.77
N ASN A 175 -11.50 28.03 15.48
CA ASN A 175 -12.08 28.15 14.13
C ASN A 175 -11.68 26.99 13.16
N GLU A 176 -11.14 25.90 13.67
CA GLU A 176 -10.82 24.70 12.89
C GLU A 176 -11.63 23.51 13.39
N GLN A 177 -12.07 22.68 12.44
CA GLN A 177 -12.74 21.41 12.75
C GLN A 177 -11.69 20.35 13.07
N ILE A 178 -11.76 19.78 14.26
CA ILE A 178 -10.87 18.71 14.72
C ILE A 178 -11.67 17.41 14.84
N GLY A 179 -11.21 16.35 14.22
CA GLY A 179 -11.84 15.03 14.26
C GLY A 179 -11.41 14.13 13.12
N PRO A 180 -11.79 12.85 13.14
CA PRO A 180 -12.68 12.21 14.13
C PRO A 180 -12.00 11.94 15.49
N LEU A 181 -12.70 12.21 16.56
CA LEU A 181 -12.26 11.97 17.94
C LEU A 181 -13.20 11.00 18.65
N TYR A 182 -12.69 10.24 19.59
CA TYR A 182 -13.50 9.38 20.46
C TYR A 182 -13.83 10.10 21.77
N LEU A 183 -14.86 9.64 22.49
CA LEU A 183 -15.32 10.21 23.74
C LEU A 183 -14.19 10.53 24.75
N GLN A 184 -13.22 9.62 24.88
CA GLN A 184 -12.09 9.82 25.79
C GLN A 184 -11.14 10.93 25.33
N GLY A 185 -10.96 11.09 24.00
CA GLY A 185 -10.14 12.18 23.46
C GLY A 185 -10.72 13.54 23.78
N ILE A 186 -12.05 13.68 23.69
CA ILE A 186 -12.75 14.92 24.02
C ILE A 186 -12.68 15.20 25.52
N LYS A 187 -12.88 14.18 26.38
CA LYS A 187 -12.72 14.33 27.83
C LYS A 187 -11.31 14.80 28.21
N LYS A 188 -10.29 14.27 27.56
CA LYS A 188 -8.91 14.70 27.78
C LYS A 188 -8.69 16.16 27.34
N MET A 189 -9.22 16.55 26.17
CA MET A 189 -9.13 17.94 25.69
C MET A 189 -9.84 18.94 26.62
N LEU A 190 -10.95 18.53 27.24
CA LEU A 190 -11.63 19.31 28.28
C LEU A 190 -10.78 19.43 29.54
N GLN A 191 -10.13 18.36 30.01
CA GLN A 191 -9.24 18.35 31.16
C GLN A 191 -7.98 19.19 30.93
N ASP A 192 -7.41 19.10 29.71
CA ASP A 192 -6.23 19.86 29.29
C ASP A 192 -6.54 21.35 29.04
N GLY A 193 -7.82 21.77 29.11
CA GLY A 193 -8.25 23.14 28.85
C GLY A 193 -8.17 23.59 27.36
N LYS A 194 -7.98 22.65 26.45
CA LYS A 194 -7.89 22.93 25.00
C LYS A 194 -9.24 23.26 24.37
N ILE A 195 -10.30 22.73 24.96
CA ILE A 195 -11.71 23.01 24.60
C ILE A 195 -12.48 23.26 25.90
N ASN A 196 -13.62 23.92 25.78
CA ASN A 196 -14.51 24.20 26.91
C ASN A 196 -15.90 23.58 26.68
N ARG A 197 -16.78 23.64 27.69
CA ARG A 197 -18.14 23.10 27.61
C ARG A 197 -19.06 23.83 26.63
N GLN A 198 -18.68 25.00 26.15
CA GLN A 198 -19.39 25.79 25.14
C GLN A 198 -18.86 25.50 23.71
N THR A 199 -17.80 24.68 23.57
CA THR A 199 -17.25 24.28 22.27
C THR A 199 -18.29 23.47 21.52
N LEU A 200 -18.44 23.76 20.22
CA LEU A 200 -19.35 23.04 19.34
C LEU A 200 -18.82 21.64 19.03
N ILE A 201 -19.71 20.68 19.12
CA ILE A 201 -19.45 19.26 18.85
C ILE A 201 -20.52 18.70 17.93
N TRP A 202 -20.13 17.79 17.07
CA TRP A 202 -21.03 17.04 16.21
C TRP A 202 -20.67 15.55 16.24
N LYS A 203 -21.66 14.67 16.23
CA LYS A 203 -21.49 13.22 16.04
C LYS A 203 -22.44 12.72 14.96
N GLN A 204 -22.11 11.58 14.38
CA GLN A 204 -22.96 10.95 13.38
C GLN A 204 -24.37 10.72 13.92
N GLY A 205 -25.39 11.20 13.18
CA GLY A 205 -26.80 11.14 13.56
C GLY A 205 -27.36 12.44 14.15
N MET A 206 -26.52 13.46 14.40
CA MET A 206 -26.99 14.80 14.76
C MET A 206 -27.33 15.59 13.49
N SER A 207 -28.44 16.34 13.53
CA SER A 207 -28.87 17.21 12.43
C SER A 207 -28.01 18.47 12.28
N ASP A 208 -27.41 18.94 13.39
CA ASP A 208 -26.59 20.16 13.43
C ASP A 208 -25.57 20.07 14.56
N TRP A 209 -24.65 21.05 14.60
CA TRP A 209 -23.68 21.21 15.68
C TRP A 209 -24.34 21.66 16.96
N ASP A 210 -23.92 21.10 18.10
CA ASP A 210 -24.43 21.49 19.41
C ASP A 210 -23.29 21.70 20.41
N MET A 211 -23.55 22.34 21.53
CA MET A 211 -22.54 22.56 22.55
C MET A 211 -22.28 21.28 23.35
N ILE A 212 -21.03 21.05 23.75
CA ILE A 212 -20.65 19.90 24.58
C ILE A 212 -21.53 19.79 25.84
N ASN A 213 -21.94 20.94 26.41
CA ASN A 213 -22.79 21.00 27.59
C ASN A 213 -24.17 20.37 27.39
N ASN A 214 -24.68 20.32 26.17
CA ASN A 214 -26.01 19.79 25.85
C ASN A 214 -26.01 18.28 25.63
N ILE A 215 -24.83 17.66 25.55
CA ILE A 215 -24.67 16.24 25.27
C ILE A 215 -24.55 15.45 26.58
N GLN A 216 -25.51 14.56 26.83
CA GLN A 216 -25.59 13.78 28.08
C GLN A 216 -24.31 13.01 28.43
N GLU A 217 -23.55 12.56 27.43
CA GLU A 217 -22.33 11.78 27.58
C GLU A 217 -21.17 12.57 28.22
N PHE A 218 -21.27 13.90 28.31
CA PHE A 218 -20.28 14.80 28.91
C PHE A 218 -20.78 15.50 30.19
N ASN A 219 -22.01 15.26 30.58
CA ASN A 219 -22.60 15.81 31.82
C ASN A 219 -22.32 14.84 32.97
N TYR A 220 -21.25 15.14 33.72
CA TYR A 220 -20.90 14.52 35.00
C TYR A 220 -20.84 15.58 36.08
#